data_2fb9592da68d14b723362410506ed968
#
_entry.id   2fb9592da68d14b723362410506ed968
#
_cell.length_a   1.000
_cell.length_b   1.000
_cell.length_c   1.000
_cell.angle_alpha   90.00
_cell.angle_beta   90.00
_cell.angle_gamma   90.00
#
_symmetry.space_group_name_H-M   'P 1'
#
loop_
_entity.id
_entity.type
_entity.pdbx_description
1 polymer ?
#
loop_
_entity_poly.entity_id
_entity_poly.type
_entity_poly.pdbx_seq_one_letter_code
_entity_poly.pdbx_strand_id
1 'polypeptide(L)'
;MAETVMIQGQSYLKRNPLGVLGLGFITLGIYFVYWFYKANQEIQRYTGDQTISPTRSLLAVFPGGIVIVPALIAFYNTANHVVQMEQQRGITSQISPAITVVIGLVFSIAVGIYVQEHLNRVWDSASAGGAQPAAPPPPPPAPV
;
A
#
# COMPACT_ATOMS: atom_id res chain seq x y z
N MET A 1 12.89 0.44 13.38
CA MET A 1 13.87 0.20 12.31
C MET A 1 13.16 -0.42 11.14
N ALA A 2 13.61 -0.18 9.93
CA ALA A 2 13.07 -0.83 8.73
C ALA A 2 13.93 -2.06 8.42
N GLU A 3 13.29 -3.18 8.14
CA GLU A 3 13.93 -4.42 7.71
C GLU A 3 13.78 -4.55 6.19
N THR A 4 14.85 -4.89 5.50
CA THR A 4 14.82 -5.09 4.05
C THR A 4 14.54 -6.56 3.75
N VAL A 5 13.50 -6.82 2.96
CA VAL A 5 13.12 -8.15 2.48
C VAL A 5 13.39 -8.22 0.99
N MET A 6 14.08 -9.28 0.54
CA MET A 6 14.37 -9.54 -0.86
C MET A 6 13.33 -10.49 -1.44
N ILE A 7 12.64 -10.08 -2.51
CA ILE A 7 11.64 -10.87 -3.21
C ILE A 7 11.92 -10.77 -4.70
N GLN A 8 12.20 -11.89 -5.36
CA GLN A 8 12.50 -11.96 -6.79
C GLN A 8 13.58 -10.97 -7.26
N GLY A 9 14.63 -10.79 -6.45
CA GLY A 9 15.75 -9.88 -6.75
C GLY A 9 15.45 -8.39 -6.52
N GLN A 10 14.28 -8.03 -6.02
CA GLN A 10 13.92 -6.67 -5.66
C GLN A 10 13.84 -6.51 -4.14
N SER A 11 14.20 -5.32 -3.65
CA SER A 11 14.15 -5.00 -2.22
C SER A 11 12.86 -4.30 -1.85
N TYR A 12 12.21 -4.78 -0.79
CA TYR A 12 11.04 -4.18 -0.17
C TYR A 12 11.32 -3.85 1.29
N LEU A 13 10.71 -2.79 1.80
CA LEU A 13 10.98 -2.32 3.17
C LEU A 13 9.81 -2.67 4.09
N LYS A 14 10.07 -3.57 5.02
CA LYS A 14 9.19 -3.84 6.15
C LYS A 14 9.44 -2.77 7.21
N ARG A 15 8.45 -1.93 7.47
CA ARG A 15 8.55 -0.78 8.38
C ARG A 15 7.74 -1.01 9.64
N ASN A 16 8.24 -0.53 10.77
CA ASN A 16 7.47 -0.51 12.00
C ASN A 16 6.32 0.51 11.85
N PRO A 17 5.04 0.10 11.97
CA PRO A 17 3.90 1.00 11.81
C PRO A 17 3.88 2.17 12.81
N LEU A 18 4.29 1.93 14.06
CA LEU A 18 4.40 2.98 15.07
C LEU A 18 5.54 3.96 14.78
N GLY A 19 6.63 3.48 14.17
CA GLY A 19 7.72 4.34 13.70
C GLY A 19 7.27 5.29 12.59
N VAL A 20 6.43 4.81 11.68
CA VAL A 20 5.82 5.65 10.62
C VAL A 20 4.96 6.75 11.24
N LEU A 21 4.14 6.40 12.22
CA LEU A 21 3.30 7.37 12.96
C LEU A 21 4.16 8.40 13.70
N GLY A 22 5.13 7.94 14.51
CA GLY A 22 5.98 8.80 15.31
C GLY A 22 6.78 9.79 14.47
N LEU A 23 7.40 9.32 13.39
CA LEU A 23 8.12 10.18 12.45
C LEU A 23 7.18 11.13 11.70
N GLY A 24 5.96 10.70 11.38
CA GLY A 24 4.94 11.56 10.78
C GLY A 24 4.59 12.76 11.66
N PHE A 25 4.46 12.55 12.97
CA PHE A 25 4.22 13.63 13.94
C PHE A 25 5.43 14.56 14.09
N ILE A 26 6.63 14.00 14.29
CA ILE A 26 7.86 14.77 14.52
C ILE A 26 8.19 15.66 13.31
N THR A 27 7.94 15.16 12.10
CA THR A 27 8.23 15.88 10.86
C THR A 27 7.05 16.69 10.31
N LEU A 28 6.01 16.94 11.13
CA LEU A 28 4.80 17.67 10.73
C LEU A 28 4.14 17.11 9.46
N GLY A 29 4.15 15.79 9.32
CA GLY A 29 3.55 15.09 8.19
C GLY A 29 4.45 14.90 6.98
N ILE A 30 5.64 15.50 6.91
CA ILE A 30 6.58 15.33 5.77
C ILE A 30 6.96 13.85 5.60
N TYR A 31 7.24 13.16 6.70
CA TYR A 31 7.53 11.73 6.66
C TYR A 31 6.35 10.90 6.13
N PHE A 32 5.12 11.27 6.48
CA PHE A 32 3.92 10.60 5.97
C PHE A 32 3.81 10.71 4.45
N VAL A 33 4.08 11.88 3.88
CA VAL A 33 4.12 12.12 2.43
C VAL A 33 5.16 11.22 1.75
N TYR A 34 6.38 11.19 2.30
CA TYR A 34 7.46 10.33 1.81
C TYR A 34 7.10 8.84 1.90
N TRP A 35 6.58 8.41 3.05
CA TRP A 35 6.17 7.02 3.27
C TRP A 35 5.07 6.61 2.28
N PHE A 36 4.03 7.45 2.10
CA PHE A 36 2.92 7.15 1.20
C PHE A 36 3.36 6.99 -0.26
N TYR A 37 4.26 7.86 -0.72
CA TYR A 37 4.87 7.72 -2.04
C TYR A 37 5.63 6.40 -2.18
N LYS A 38 6.46 6.06 -1.21
CA LYS A 38 7.26 4.82 -1.23
C LYS A 38 6.39 3.56 -1.16
N ALA A 39 5.37 3.54 -0.34
CA ALA A 39 4.45 2.42 -0.25
C ALA A 39 3.75 2.15 -1.60
N ASN A 40 3.22 3.19 -2.25
CA ASN A 40 2.61 3.06 -3.57
C ASN A 40 3.62 2.63 -4.66
N GLN A 41 4.88 3.09 -4.59
CA GLN A 41 5.94 2.64 -5.48
C GLN A 41 6.27 1.15 -5.28
N GLU A 42 6.31 0.68 -4.04
CA GLU A 42 6.54 -0.74 -3.71
C GLU A 42 5.38 -1.60 -4.19
N ILE A 43 4.13 -1.16 -4.00
CA ILE A 43 2.93 -1.84 -4.51
C ILE A 43 2.96 -1.93 -6.05
N GLN A 44 3.25 -0.83 -6.74
CA GLN A 44 3.37 -0.81 -8.21
C GLN A 44 4.39 -1.84 -8.70
N ARG A 45 5.58 -1.87 -8.09
CA ARG A 45 6.64 -2.83 -8.47
C ARG A 45 6.24 -4.28 -8.20
N TYR A 46 5.58 -4.53 -7.09
CA TYR A 46 5.17 -5.89 -6.70
C TYR A 46 4.06 -6.44 -7.60
N THR A 47 3.05 -5.63 -7.89
CA THR A 47 1.90 -6.04 -8.72
C THR A 47 2.20 -5.99 -10.22
N GLY A 48 3.20 -5.20 -10.63
CA GLY A 48 3.47 -4.90 -12.06
C GLY A 48 2.40 -4.02 -12.70
N ASP A 49 1.45 -3.52 -11.93
CA ASP A 49 0.33 -2.72 -12.42
C ASP A 49 0.77 -1.26 -12.69
N GLN A 50 0.88 -0.93 -13.98
CA GLN A 50 1.29 0.40 -14.43
C GLN A 50 0.19 1.47 -14.25
N THR A 51 -1.03 1.09 -13.89
CA THR A 51 -2.11 2.05 -13.57
C THR A 51 -1.89 2.71 -12.21
N ILE A 52 -1.14 2.05 -11.33
CA ILE A 52 -0.73 2.61 -10.04
C ILE A 52 0.35 3.67 -10.31
N SER A 53 0.05 4.92 -10.01
CA SER A 53 1.04 6.01 -10.10
C SER A 53 1.32 6.57 -8.72
N PRO A 54 2.52 6.33 -8.14
CA PRO A 54 2.88 6.86 -6.83
C PRO A 54 2.76 8.38 -6.75
N THR A 55 3.13 9.08 -7.84
CA THR A 55 3.03 10.54 -7.93
C THR A 55 1.58 11.01 -7.94
N ARG A 56 0.70 10.34 -8.70
CA ARG A 56 -0.73 10.68 -8.73
C ARG A 56 -1.39 10.43 -7.38
N SER A 57 -1.08 9.32 -6.73
CA SER A 57 -1.55 9.00 -5.38
C SER A 57 -1.08 10.05 -4.37
N LEU A 58 0.18 10.49 -4.46
CA LEU A 58 0.73 11.53 -3.61
C LEU A 58 0.05 12.89 -3.83
N LEU A 59 -0.14 13.30 -5.08
CA LEU A 59 -0.83 14.54 -5.43
C LEU A 59 -2.30 14.56 -4.99
N ALA A 60 -2.95 13.40 -4.95
CA ALA A 60 -4.30 13.29 -4.43
C ALA A 60 -4.38 13.47 -2.91
N VAL A 61 -3.34 13.04 -2.19
CA VAL A 61 -3.32 13.13 -0.71
C VAL A 61 -2.77 14.47 -0.22
N PHE A 62 -1.72 15.01 -0.84
CA PHE A 62 -1.01 16.17 -0.30
C PHE A 62 -1.66 17.53 -0.64
N PRO A 63 -1.84 17.96 -1.89
CA PRO A 63 -2.66 19.15 -2.17
C PRO A 63 -4.15 18.86 -2.08
N GLY A 64 -4.55 17.60 -2.33
CA GLY A 64 -5.92 17.13 -2.20
C GLY A 64 -6.39 16.93 -0.75
N GLY A 65 -5.50 17.05 0.24
CA GLY A 65 -5.86 17.15 1.66
C GLY A 65 -6.70 18.40 1.97
N ILE A 66 -6.67 19.39 1.08
CA ILE A 66 -7.59 20.52 1.09
C ILE A 66 -8.98 20.11 0.56
N VAL A 67 -9.01 19.08 -0.31
CA VAL A 67 -10.26 18.48 -0.81
C VAL A 67 -10.29 17.03 -0.33
N ILE A 68 -11.06 16.77 0.72
CA ILE A 68 -11.13 15.46 1.42
C ILE A 68 -11.43 14.31 0.45
N VAL A 69 -12.28 14.51 -0.55
CA VAL A 69 -12.74 13.45 -1.47
C VAL A 69 -11.62 12.77 -2.25
N PRO A 70 -10.69 13.48 -2.94
CA PRO A 70 -9.57 12.83 -3.62
C PRO A 70 -8.66 12.03 -2.69
N ALA A 71 -8.45 12.49 -1.46
CA ALA A 71 -7.64 11.77 -0.47
C ALA A 71 -8.31 10.45 -0.07
N LEU A 72 -9.62 10.44 0.17
CA LEU A 72 -10.37 9.23 0.51
C LEU A 72 -10.38 8.22 -0.63
N ILE A 73 -10.49 8.69 -1.89
CA ILE A 73 -10.38 7.82 -3.07
C ILE A 73 -8.97 7.20 -3.16
N ALA A 74 -7.92 7.97 -2.91
CA ALA A 74 -6.55 7.45 -2.91
C ALA A 74 -6.35 6.39 -1.82
N PHE A 75 -6.88 6.59 -0.61
CA PHE A 75 -6.82 5.60 0.47
C PHE A 75 -7.57 4.32 0.11
N TYR A 76 -8.77 4.44 -0.46
CA TYR A 76 -9.56 3.31 -0.93
C TYR A 76 -8.82 2.49 -2.00
N ASN A 77 -8.27 3.15 -3.01
CA ASN A 77 -7.54 2.48 -4.09
C ASN A 77 -6.27 1.79 -3.59
N THR A 78 -5.51 2.44 -2.71
CA THR A 78 -4.31 1.84 -2.11
C THR A 78 -4.67 0.58 -1.33
N ALA A 79 -5.74 0.61 -0.52
CA ALA A 79 -6.19 -0.55 0.22
C ALA A 79 -6.66 -1.69 -0.70
N ASN A 80 -7.35 -1.39 -1.81
CA ASN A 80 -7.74 -2.42 -2.79
C ASN A 80 -6.54 -3.13 -3.42
N HIS A 81 -5.46 -2.42 -3.73
CA HIS A 81 -4.25 -3.06 -4.24
C HIS A 81 -3.62 -3.98 -3.19
N VAL A 82 -3.62 -3.58 -1.92
CA VAL A 82 -3.14 -4.44 -0.83
C VAL A 82 -4.03 -5.69 -0.66
N VAL A 83 -5.36 -5.55 -0.76
CA VAL A 83 -6.28 -6.71 -0.78
C VAL A 83 -5.89 -7.71 -1.86
N GLN A 84 -5.64 -7.25 -3.08
CA GLN A 84 -5.23 -8.13 -4.18
C GLN A 84 -3.92 -8.86 -3.87
N MET A 85 -2.95 -8.17 -3.29
CA MET A 85 -1.67 -8.78 -2.89
C MET A 85 -1.85 -9.82 -1.79
N GLU A 86 -2.69 -9.54 -0.79
CA GLU A 86 -3.03 -10.47 0.29
C GLU A 86 -3.77 -11.71 -0.23
N GLN A 87 -4.70 -11.53 -1.18
CA GLN A 87 -5.41 -12.63 -1.84
C GLN A 87 -4.45 -13.53 -2.62
N GLN A 88 -3.52 -12.95 -3.38
CA GLN A 88 -2.50 -13.70 -4.11
C GLN A 88 -1.61 -14.55 -3.19
N ARG A 89 -1.48 -14.16 -1.93
CA ARG A 89 -0.71 -14.89 -0.91
C ARG A 89 -1.54 -15.81 -0.02
N GLY A 90 -2.85 -15.86 -0.23
CA GLY A 90 -3.75 -16.68 0.58
C GLY A 90 -3.90 -16.16 2.02
N ILE A 91 -3.63 -14.89 2.27
CA ILE A 91 -3.81 -14.27 3.59
C ILE A 91 -5.31 -14.06 3.82
N THR A 92 -5.84 -14.68 4.86
CA THR A 92 -7.30 -14.65 5.17
C THR A 92 -7.73 -13.39 5.89
N SER A 93 -6.85 -12.79 6.71
CA SER A 93 -7.13 -11.53 7.41
C SER A 93 -6.74 -10.36 6.53
N GLN A 94 -7.60 -10.01 5.58
CA GLN A 94 -7.33 -8.98 4.58
C GLN A 94 -7.62 -7.58 5.12
N ILE A 95 -6.91 -6.60 4.54
CA ILE A 95 -7.21 -5.19 4.76
C ILE A 95 -8.62 -4.87 4.26
N SER A 96 -9.34 -4.01 4.99
CA SER A 96 -10.64 -3.53 4.53
C SER A 96 -10.51 -2.13 3.92
N PRO A 97 -10.80 -1.94 2.63
CA PRO A 97 -10.81 -0.62 2.01
C PRO A 97 -11.78 0.36 2.67
N ALA A 98 -12.94 -0.12 3.11
CA ALA A 98 -13.92 0.71 3.81
C ALA A 98 -13.40 1.21 5.16
N ILE A 99 -12.77 0.33 5.95
CA ILE A 99 -12.14 0.71 7.23
C ILE A 99 -10.99 1.70 6.98
N THR A 100 -10.19 1.50 5.93
CA THR A 100 -9.11 2.41 5.55
C THR A 100 -9.63 3.83 5.26
N VAL A 101 -10.77 3.94 4.57
CA VAL A 101 -11.42 5.23 4.30
C VAL A 101 -11.93 5.88 5.59
N VAL A 102 -12.57 5.12 6.48
CA VAL A 102 -13.08 5.63 7.77
C VAL A 102 -11.92 6.13 8.64
N ILE A 103 -10.84 5.37 8.74
CA ILE A 103 -9.62 5.79 9.46
C ILE A 103 -9.05 7.06 8.81
N GLY A 104 -8.99 7.12 7.48
CA GLY A 104 -8.51 8.27 6.72
C GLY A 104 -9.34 9.54 6.95
N LEU A 105 -10.64 9.39 7.13
CA LEU A 105 -11.54 10.51 7.43
C LEU A 105 -11.31 11.08 8.83
N VAL A 106 -11.08 10.21 9.83
CA VAL A 106 -10.95 10.60 11.24
C VAL A 106 -9.49 10.91 11.59
N PHE A 107 -8.56 10.09 11.11
CA PHE A 107 -7.14 10.15 11.45
C PHE A 107 -6.28 9.80 10.23
N SER A 108 -6.09 10.75 9.32
CA SER A 108 -5.32 10.52 8.07
C SER A 108 -3.95 9.86 8.31
N ILE A 109 -3.30 10.18 9.42
CA ILE A 109 -1.99 9.61 9.79
C ILE A 109 -2.11 8.14 10.20
N ALA A 110 -3.24 7.73 10.81
CA ALA A 110 -3.46 6.34 11.23
C ALA A 110 -3.63 5.37 10.05
N VAL A 111 -3.97 5.86 8.86
CA VAL A 111 -3.95 5.06 7.62
C VAL A 111 -2.57 4.45 7.40
N GLY A 112 -1.50 5.19 7.70
CA GLY A 112 -0.13 4.70 7.56
C GLY A 112 0.15 3.45 8.39
N ILE A 113 -0.34 3.39 9.62
CA ILE A 113 -0.20 2.22 10.49
C ILE A 113 -0.94 1.03 9.88
N TYR A 114 -2.21 1.22 9.54
CA TYR A 114 -3.09 0.16 9.07
C TYR A 114 -2.60 -0.45 7.76
N VAL A 115 -2.30 0.38 6.77
CA VAL A 115 -1.79 -0.08 5.47
C VAL A 115 -0.41 -0.73 5.61
N GLN A 116 0.51 -0.13 6.40
CA GLN A 116 1.85 -0.68 6.55
C GLN A 116 1.86 -2.05 7.25
N GLU A 117 0.97 -2.27 8.22
CA GLU A 117 0.84 -3.58 8.87
C GLU A 117 0.44 -4.67 7.85
N HIS A 118 -0.55 -4.39 7.01
CA HIS A 118 -0.97 -5.33 5.96
C HIS A 118 0.11 -5.54 4.90
N LEU A 119 0.81 -4.51 4.48
CA LEU A 119 1.98 -4.65 3.59
C LEU A 119 3.07 -5.51 4.21
N ASN A 120 3.36 -5.34 5.51
CA ASN A 120 4.34 -6.18 6.20
C ASN A 120 3.95 -7.67 6.17
N ARG A 121 2.65 -7.99 6.32
CA ARG A 121 2.16 -9.38 6.21
C ARG A 121 2.38 -9.96 4.80
N VAL A 122 2.18 -9.14 3.75
CA VAL A 122 2.46 -9.54 2.38
C VAL A 122 3.96 -9.81 2.19
N TRP A 123 4.82 -8.92 2.69
CA TRP A 123 6.26 -9.09 2.61
C TRP A 123 6.76 -10.33 3.36
N ASP A 124 6.23 -10.61 4.56
CA ASP A 124 6.55 -11.81 5.32
C ASP A 124 6.13 -13.08 4.57
N SER A 125 4.90 -13.10 4.07
CA SER A 125 4.37 -14.21 3.27
C SER A 125 5.18 -14.46 2.00
N ALA A 126 5.58 -13.39 1.30
CA ALA A 126 6.36 -13.47 0.07
C ALA A 126 7.80 -13.96 0.30
N SER A 127 8.42 -13.54 1.41
CA SER A 127 9.78 -13.97 1.76
C SER A 127 9.83 -15.42 2.26
N ALA A 128 8.79 -15.88 2.96
CA ALA A 128 8.70 -17.25 3.47
C ALA A 128 8.36 -18.27 2.37
N GLY A 129 7.62 -17.87 1.34
CA GLY A 129 7.07 -18.77 0.32
C GLY A 129 7.88 -18.91 -0.97
N GLY A 130 8.97 -18.19 -1.14
CA GLY A 130 9.93 -18.32 -2.26
C GLY A 130 9.40 -18.09 -3.69
N ALA A 131 8.11 -18.21 -3.95
CA ALA A 131 7.53 -17.99 -5.27
C ALA A 131 6.22 -17.18 -5.16
N GLN A 132 6.13 -16.14 -5.97
CA GLN A 132 4.86 -15.45 -6.16
C GLN A 132 3.91 -16.40 -6.92
N PRO A 133 2.64 -16.54 -6.51
CA PRO A 133 1.65 -17.21 -7.35
C PRO A 133 1.65 -16.58 -8.75
N ALA A 134 1.55 -17.41 -9.78
CA ALA A 134 1.47 -16.90 -11.14
C ALA A 134 0.36 -15.86 -11.26
N ALA A 135 0.65 -14.78 -11.99
CA ALA A 135 -0.38 -13.80 -12.30
C ALA A 135 -1.60 -14.52 -12.91
N PRO A 136 -2.84 -14.11 -12.58
CA PRO A 136 -4.00 -14.69 -13.23
C PRO A 136 -3.86 -14.58 -14.75
N PRO A 137 -4.29 -15.60 -15.50
CA PRO A 137 -4.21 -15.57 -16.97
C PRO A 137 -4.94 -14.32 -17.50
N PRO A 138 -4.44 -13.71 -18.57
CA PRO A 138 -5.12 -12.58 -19.18
C PRO A 138 -6.55 -12.97 -19.54
N PRO A 139 -7.50 -12.05 -19.43
CA PRO A 139 -8.88 -12.33 -19.83
C PRO A 139 -8.91 -12.80 -21.30
N PRO A 140 -9.80 -13.73 -21.64
CA PRO A 140 -9.94 -14.18 -23.03
C PRO A 140 -10.22 -12.98 -23.93
N PRO A 141 -9.70 -13.01 -25.17
CA PRO A 141 -9.98 -11.95 -26.12
C PRO A 141 -11.49 -11.81 -26.32
N ALA A 142 -11.95 -10.56 -26.37
CA ALA A 142 -13.36 -10.28 -26.60
C ALA A 142 -13.82 -10.98 -27.87
N PRO A 143 -15.04 -11.55 -27.90
CA PRO A 143 -15.59 -12.18 -29.10
C PRO A 143 -15.66 -11.16 -30.23
N VAL A 144 -15.14 -11.56 -31.39
CA VAL A 144 -15.12 -10.74 -32.61
C VAL A 144 -16.55 -10.61 -33.14
#